data_839dd512e12556de86a6135bf9c5764b
#
_entry.id   839dd512e12556de86a6135bf9c5764b
#
_cell.length_a   1.000
_cell.length_b   1.000
_cell.length_c   1.000
_cell.angle_alpha   90.00
_cell.angle_beta   90.00
_cell.angle_gamma   90.00
#
_symmetry.space_group_name_H-M   'P 1'
#
loop_
_entity.id
_entity.type
_entity.pdbx_description
1 polymer ?
#
loop_
_entity_poly.entity_id
_entity_poly.type
_entity_poly.pdbx_seq_one_letter_code
_entity_poly.pdbx_strand_id
1 'polypeptide(L)'
;MKGPVKVLIVAINGYGHYYLKTLLEEVDCERAVLVGVVDPEAERSSYYKSFKEFGIPVCTRMNDFYLSGGKADLAVISSPPHFHVPQSILALHHGTNVLCEKPIGALISDAESLIQARNKSGKFVMIGYQWSYSEGIQLLKKDILNGRFGKPLRMKSLCLWPRDLAYFARNNWAYRKKDPEGNIVMDNIFQNAVSHFIHNTFYLFGDTMESSEEAVEIEAHISKAYPVETYDTGAFRAFTKAGTELLFYGSHVPEKRIDPCFRIEFEKGFVELEPRSNQIVAKISGKRDFSYPSPDSGHQFRKLFIAINNVNKPDNIICPPEAAISQTKFANAIEKLCGDAPKIRDEQIVKTTERLFVKGLDDLFLSGYRDFKLVNW
;
A
#
# COMPACT_ATOMS: atom_id res chain seq x y z
N MET A 1 17.31 -16.13 27.10
CA MET A 1 17.00 -15.39 25.87
C MET A 1 15.77 -16.01 25.25
N LYS A 2 14.81 -15.24 24.71
CA LYS A 2 13.73 -15.80 23.91
C LYS A 2 14.35 -16.36 22.64
N GLY A 3 13.90 -17.55 22.18
CA GLY A 3 14.35 -18.13 20.91
C GLY A 3 13.98 -17.24 19.69
N PRO A 4 14.37 -17.65 18.46
CA PRO A 4 14.05 -16.90 17.26
C PRO A 4 12.54 -16.75 17.04
N VAL A 5 12.14 -15.67 16.41
CA VAL A 5 10.74 -15.39 16.06
C VAL A 5 10.27 -16.41 15.02
N LYS A 6 9.18 -17.10 15.31
CA LYS A 6 8.57 -18.11 14.43
C LYS A 6 7.68 -17.42 13.39
N VAL A 7 8.08 -17.45 12.12
CA VAL A 7 7.39 -16.77 11.03
C VAL A 7 6.62 -17.76 10.16
N LEU A 8 5.33 -17.53 10.00
CA LEU A 8 4.47 -18.17 8.99
C LEU A 8 4.35 -17.25 7.79
N ILE A 9 4.63 -17.74 6.57
CA ILE A 9 4.41 -16.95 5.35
C ILE A 9 3.20 -17.50 4.59
N VAL A 10 2.27 -16.60 4.27
CA VAL A 10 1.02 -16.88 3.56
C VAL A 10 1.07 -16.25 2.18
N ALA A 11 0.93 -17.06 1.14
CA ALA A 11 1.15 -16.79 -0.27
C ALA A 11 2.62 -16.45 -0.57
N ILE A 12 3.33 -17.44 -1.11
CA ILE A 12 4.78 -17.37 -1.35
C ILE A 12 5.14 -17.16 -2.82
N ASN A 13 4.14 -17.10 -3.70
CA ASN A 13 4.30 -16.78 -5.11
C ASN A 13 4.04 -15.26 -5.33
N GLY A 14 4.42 -14.73 -6.48
CA GLY A 14 4.28 -13.30 -6.75
C GLY A 14 5.03 -12.42 -5.75
N TYR A 15 4.34 -11.47 -5.09
CA TYR A 15 4.99 -10.56 -4.14
C TYR A 15 5.50 -11.26 -2.87
N GLY A 16 4.81 -12.32 -2.44
CA GLY A 16 5.21 -13.11 -1.28
C GLY A 16 6.54 -13.83 -1.44
N HIS A 17 6.97 -14.11 -2.69
CA HIS A 17 8.30 -14.65 -2.97
C HIS A 17 9.42 -13.77 -2.39
N TYR A 18 9.28 -12.47 -2.47
CA TYR A 18 10.29 -11.55 -1.95
C TYR A 18 10.35 -11.53 -0.41
N TYR A 19 9.21 -11.69 0.28
CA TYR A 19 9.21 -11.87 1.73
C TYR A 19 9.91 -13.15 2.15
N LEU A 20 9.60 -14.24 1.45
CA LEU A 20 10.23 -15.54 1.69
C LEU A 20 11.75 -15.46 1.46
N LYS A 21 12.15 -14.89 0.33
CA LYS A 21 13.56 -14.67 -0.01
C LYS A 21 14.27 -13.85 1.07
N THR A 22 13.71 -12.70 1.45
CA THR A 22 14.30 -11.85 2.49
C THR A 22 14.42 -12.59 3.82
N LEU A 23 13.40 -13.36 4.23
CA LEU A 23 13.47 -14.14 5.47
C LEU A 23 14.56 -15.20 5.44
N LEU A 24 14.71 -15.91 4.33
CA LEU A 24 15.64 -17.05 4.22
C LEU A 24 17.10 -16.63 3.94
N GLU A 25 17.30 -15.52 3.23
CA GLU A 25 18.62 -15.13 2.74
C GLU A 25 19.23 -13.94 3.48
N GLU A 26 18.42 -13.10 4.13
CA GLU A 26 18.88 -11.83 4.69
C GLU A 26 18.59 -11.67 6.20
N VAL A 27 17.65 -12.44 6.75
CA VAL A 27 17.37 -12.45 8.19
C VAL A 27 18.20 -13.53 8.87
N ASP A 28 18.95 -13.14 9.90
CA ASP A 28 19.69 -14.09 10.72
C ASP A 28 18.73 -15.11 11.38
N CYS A 29 19.03 -16.40 11.26
CA CYS A 29 18.23 -17.48 11.82
C CYS A 29 18.16 -17.46 13.37
N GLU A 30 19.06 -16.79 14.05
CA GLU A 30 18.95 -16.54 15.49
C GLU A 30 17.89 -15.49 15.82
N ARG A 31 17.51 -14.65 14.84
CA ARG A 31 16.46 -13.62 14.99
C ARG A 31 15.10 -14.12 14.59
N ALA A 32 14.98 -14.83 13.47
CA ALA A 32 13.71 -15.36 13.00
C ALA A 32 13.91 -16.63 12.14
N VAL A 33 12.95 -17.53 12.20
CA VAL A 33 12.92 -18.79 11.44
C VAL A 33 11.56 -19.00 10.79
N LEU A 34 11.58 -19.58 9.58
CA LEU A 34 10.38 -20.02 8.88
C LEU A 34 9.83 -21.28 9.56
N VAL A 35 8.58 -21.25 10.02
CA VAL A 35 7.93 -22.41 10.67
C VAL A 35 6.79 -23.01 9.86
N GLY A 36 6.43 -22.41 8.75
CA GLY A 36 5.42 -22.94 7.85
C GLY A 36 5.16 -22.02 6.66
N VAL A 37 4.58 -22.58 5.63
CA VAL A 37 4.18 -21.91 4.40
C VAL A 37 2.74 -22.26 4.11
N VAL A 38 1.95 -21.27 3.70
CA VAL A 38 0.59 -21.44 3.22
C VAL A 38 0.47 -20.90 1.81
N ASP A 39 0.31 -21.78 0.84
CA ASP A 39 0.06 -21.41 -0.56
C ASP A 39 -0.53 -22.61 -1.31
N PRO A 40 -1.69 -22.52 -1.96
CA PRO A 40 -2.27 -23.63 -2.73
C PRO A 40 -1.41 -24.04 -3.93
N GLU A 41 -0.53 -23.16 -4.39
CA GLU A 41 0.40 -23.38 -5.50
C GLU A 41 1.88 -23.38 -5.07
N ALA A 42 2.16 -23.77 -3.82
CA ALA A 42 3.51 -23.76 -3.25
C ALA A 42 4.56 -24.49 -4.11
N GLU A 43 4.13 -25.50 -4.88
CA GLU A 43 5.00 -26.27 -5.78
C GLU A 43 5.66 -25.44 -6.88
N ARG A 44 5.08 -24.28 -7.22
CA ARG A 44 5.66 -23.33 -8.20
C ARG A 44 6.84 -22.54 -7.62
N SER A 45 7.00 -22.53 -6.30
CA SER A 45 8.09 -21.81 -5.66
C SER A 45 9.44 -22.48 -5.92
N SER A 46 10.47 -21.69 -6.21
CA SER A 46 11.86 -22.17 -6.32
C SER A 46 12.38 -22.78 -5.01
N TYR A 47 11.77 -22.44 -3.87
CA TYR A 47 12.13 -22.96 -2.54
C TYR A 47 11.38 -24.23 -2.15
N TYR A 48 10.46 -24.74 -2.99
CA TYR A 48 9.60 -25.87 -2.60
C TYR A 48 10.37 -27.15 -2.20
N LYS A 49 11.48 -27.45 -2.90
CA LYS A 49 12.35 -28.59 -2.56
C LYS A 49 12.97 -28.41 -1.17
N SER A 50 13.47 -27.22 -0.88
CA SER A 50 14.08 -26.89 0.41
C SER A 50 13.10 -27.01 1.57
N PHE A 51 11.80 -26.69 1.37
CA PHE A 51 10.80 -26.91 2.41
C PHE A 51 10.71 -28.38 2.82
N LYS A 52 10.75 -29.31 1.86
CA LYS A 52 10.71 -30.75 2.13
C LYS A 52 12.00 -31.22 2.81
N GLU A 53 13.15 -30.73 2.36
CA GLU A 53 14.46 -31.10 2.92
C GLU A 53 14.58 -30.67 4.40
N PHE A 54 14.11 -29.45 4.72
CA PHE A 54 14.17 -28.89 6.08
C PHE A 54 12.95 -29.20 6.94
N GLY A 55 12.00 -30.01 6.44
CA GLY A 55 10.78 -30.37 7.18
C GLY A 55 9.86 -29.18 7.47
N ILE A 56 9.88 -28.12 6.64
CA ILE A 56 8.97 -26.98 6.77
C ILE A 56 7.57 -27.38 6.31
N PRO A 57 6.54 -27.28 7.17
CA PRO A 57 5.16 -27.57 6.80
C PRO A 57 4.68 -26.69 5.65
N VAL A 58 4.09 -27.31 4.63
CA VAL A 58 3.44 -26.63 3.51
C VAL A 58 1.96 -26.97 3.53
N CYS A 59 1.11 -25.96 3.68
CA CYS A 59 -0.34 -26.11 3.75
C CYS A 59 -1.01 -25.37 2.59
N THR A 60 -2.13 -25.85 2.09
CA THR A 60 -2.93 -25.15 1.07
C THR A 60 -3.79 -24.05 1.69
N ARG A 61 -4.21 -24.20 2.94
CA ARG A 61 -5.02 -23.25 3.71
C ARG A 61 -4.39 -22.94 5.05
N MET A 62 -4.49 -21.71 5.48
CA MET A 62 -3.90 -21.25 6.75
C MET A 62 -4.49 -21.96 7.98
N ASN A 63 -5.77 -22.33 7.92
CA ASN A 63 -6.42 -23.10 9.00
C ASN A 63 -5.77 -24.47 9.21
N ASP A 64 -5.33 -25.13 8.13
CA ASP A 64 -4.69 -26.45 8.19
C ASP A 64 -3.36 -26.41 8.96
N PHE A 65 -2.60 -25.31 8.83
CA PHE A 65 -1.38 -25.08 9.61
C PHE A 65 -1.68 -25.08 11.12
N TYR A 66 -2.69 -24.35 11.56
CA TYR A 66 -3.03 -24.27 12.99
C TYR A 66 -3.66 -25.55 13.51
N LEU A 67 -4.54 -26.20 12.73
CA LEU A 67 -5.17 -27.46 13.11
C LEU A 67 -4.16 -28.61 13.26
N SER A 68 -3.07 -28.60 12.50
CA SER A 68 -1.97 -29.57 12.67
C SER A 68 -1.06 -29.28 13.88
N GLY A 69 -1.40 -28.30 14.70
CA GLY A 69 -0.62 -27.90 15.89
C GLY A 69 0.48 -26.88 15.59
N GLY A 70 0.52 -26.30 14.41
CA GLY A 70 1.46 -25.24 14.03
C GLY A 70 1.32 -24.01 14.93
N LYS A 71 2.45 -23.40 15.29
CA LYS A 71 2.52 -22.18 16.10
C LYS A 71 3.46 -21.18 15.43
N ALA A 72 2.99 -19.96 15.29
CA ALA A 72 3.78 -18.85 14.77
C ALA A 72 3.68 -17.63 15.70
N ASP A 73 4.74 -16.84 15.77
CA ASP A 73 4.76 -15.58 16.50
C ASP A 73 4.36 -14.40 15.59
N LEU A 74 4.63 -14.54 14.28
CA LEU A 74 4.33 -13.58 13.23
C LEU A 74 3.80 -14.29 11.98
N ALA A 75 2.65 -13.89 11.46
CA ALA A 75 2.16 -14.25 10.14
C ALA A 75 2.42 -13.10 9.16
N VAL A 76 3.09 -13.39 8.04
CA VAL A 76 3.28 -12.47 6.92
C VAL A 76 2.30 -12.86 5.82
N ILE A 77 1.33 -12.01 5.54
CA ILE A 77 0.21 -12.29 4.64
C ILE A 77 0.35 -11.44 3.38
N SER A 78 0.53 -12.08 2.23
CA SER A 78 0.66 -11.46 0.91
C SER A 78 -0.24 -12.10 -0.16
N SER A 79 -1.32 -12.71 0.28
CA SER A 79 -2.38 -13.30 -0.54
C SER A 79 -3.16 -12.22 -1.33
N PRO A 80 -4.08 -12.60 -2.23
CA PRO A 80 -5.01 -11.65 -2.83
C PRO A 80 -5.82 -10.85 -1.79
N PRO A 81 -6.19 -9.57 -2.09
CA PRO A 81 -6.73 -8.63 -1.09
C PRO A 81 -7.95 -9.12 -0.30
N HIS A 82 -8.82 -9.92 -0.90
CA HIS A 82 -10.02 -10.45 -0.24
C HIS A 82 -9.71 -11.50 0.84
N PHE A 83 -8.49 -12.06 0.87
CA PHE A 83 -8.03 -12.96 1.92
C PHE A 83 -7.30 -12.24 3.07
N HIS A 84 -6.88 -10.99 2.91
CA HIS A 84 -6.09 -10.27 3.91
C HIS A 84 -6.75 -10.28 5.29
N VAL A 85 -7.99 -9.84 5.37
CA VAL A 85 -8.70 -9.71 6.66
C VAL A 85 -9.08 -11.07 7.25
N PRO A 86 -9.72 -12.02 6.53
CA PRO A 86 -9.99 -13.33 7.07
C PRO A 86 -8.76 -14.06 7.61
N GLN A 87 -7.64 -14.03 6.87
CA GLN A 87 -6.39 -14.66 7.29
C GLN A 87 -5.75 -13.95 8.47
N SER A 88 -5.79 -12.62 8.50
CA SER A 88 -5.28 -11.84 9.64
C SER A 88 -6.07 -12.13 10.91
N ILE A 89 -7.41 -12.18 10.84
CA ILE A 89 -8.27 -12.52 11.98
C ILE A 89 -7.97 -13.94 12.47
N LEU A 90 -7.80 -14.90 11.56
CA LEU A 90 -7.43 -16.27 11.91
C LEU A 90 -6.08 -16.31 12.66
N ALA A 91 -5.06 -15.61 12.18
CA ALA A 91 -3.77 -15.49 12.85
C ALA A 91 -3.92 -14.94 14.29
N LEU A 92 -4.68 -13.84 14.43
CA LEU A 92 -4.93 -13.19 15.72
C LEU A 92 -5.63 -14.14 16.71
N HIS A 93 -6.61 -14.93 16.27
CA HIS A 93 -7.30 -15.91 17.09
C HIS A 93 -6.35 -17.00 17.61
N HIS A 94 -5.31 -17.33 16.86
CA HIS A 94 -4.25 -18.26 17.28
C HIS A 94 -3.09 -17.59 18.03
N GLY A 95 -3.25 -16.32 18.43
CA GLY A 95 -2.23 -15.59 19.21
C GLY A 95 -1.00 -15.17 18.40
N THR A 96 -1.11 -15.11 17.08
CA THR A 96 -0.05 -14.74 16.14
C THR A 96 -0.17 -13.25 15.76
N ASN A 97 0.93 -12.49 15.81
CA ASN A 97 1.01 -11.14 15.29
C ASN A 97 0.94 -11.15 13.75
N VAL A 98 0.58 -10.02 13.15
CA VAL A 98 0.35 -9.95 11.70
C VAL A 98 1.12 -8.82 11.04
N LEU A 99 1.81 -9.13 9.94
CA LEU A 99 2.21 -8.20 8.90
C LEU A 99 1.42 -8.56 7.63
N CYS A 100 0.43 -7.75 7.28
CA CYS A 100 -0.43 -7.96 6.13
C CYS A 100 -0.12 -6.99 5.00
N GLU A 101 -0.07 -7.48 3.76
CA GLU A 101 0.07 -6.60 2.61
C GLU A 101 -1.13 -5.66 2.42
N LYS A 102 -0.89 -4.62 1.64
CA LYS A 102 -1.90 -3.62 1.28
C LYS A 102 -2.75 -4.09 0.06
N PRO A 103 -3.98 -3.57 -0.11
CA PRO A 103 -4.75 -2.79 0.84
C PRO A 103 -5.20 -3.64 2.03
N ILE A 104 -5.67 -2.99 3.10
CA ILE A 104 -6.14 -3.72 4.29
C ILE A 104 -7.28 -4.69 3.95
N GLY A 105 -8.19 -4.30 3.06
CA GLY A 105 -9.31 -5.06 2.53
C GLY A 105 -10.04 -4.25 1.47
N ALA A 106 -11.05 -4.83 0.85
CA ALA A 106 -11.85 -4.16 -0.18
C ALA A 106 -12.87 -3.15 0.42
N LEU A 107 -13.40 -3.46 1.61
CA LEU A 107 -14.47 -2.71 2.25
C LEU A 107 -14.04 -2.10 3.58
N ILE A 108 -14.73 -1.04 4.00
CA ILE A 108 -14.55 -0.41 5.31
C ILE A 108 -14.84 -1.42 6.43
N SER A 109 -15.90 -2.23 6.29
CA SER A 109 -16.27 -3.28 7.25
C SER A 109 -15.17 -4.31 7.48
N ASP A 110 -14.36 -4.61 6.45
CA ASP A 110 -13.21 -5.51 6.57
C ASP A 110 -12.18 -4.92 7.52
N ALA A 111 -11.81 -3.65 7.31
CA ALA A 111 -10.84 -2.95 8.14
C ALA A 111 -11.33 -2.81 9.60
N GLU A 112 -12.61 -2.49 9.80
CA GLU A 112 -13.23 -2.38 11.14
C GLU A 112 -13.22 -3.73 11.86
N SER A 113 -13.53 -4.82 11.15
CA SER A 113 -13.50 -6.19 11.71
C SER A 113 -12.09 -6.59 12.13
N LEU A 114 -11.07 -6.21 11.34
CA LEU A 114 -9.67 -6.45 11.68
C LEU A 114 -9.24 -5.67 12.92
N ILE A 115 -9.62 -4.39 13.03
CA ILE A 115 -9.35 -3.57 14.21
C ILE A 115 -9.96 -4.20 15.47
N GLN A 116 -11.21 -4.65 15.39
CA GLN A 116 -11.89 -5.31 16.52
C GLN A 116 -11.20 -6.62 16.93
N ALA A 117 -10.82 -7.45 15.96
CA ALA A 117 -10.13 -8.71 16.22
C ALA A 117 -8.74 -8.47 16.84
N ARG A 118 -7.98 -7.49 16.32
CA ARG A 118 -6.70 -7.10 16.86
C ARG A 118 -6.80 -6.62 18.31
N ASN A 119 -7.80 -5.78 18.62
CA ASN A 119 -8.01 -5.27 19.99
C ASN A 119 -8.32 -6.39 20.99
N LYS A 120 -9.07 -7.43 20.56
CA LYS A 120 -9.41 -8.59 21.39
C LYS A 120 -8.22 -9.54 21.60
N SER A 121 -7.31 -9.63 20.64
CA SER A 121 -6.20 -10.60 20.66
C SER A 121 -5.02 -10.19 21.53
N GLY A 122 -4.86 -8.89 21.80
CA GLY A 122 -3.65 -8.34 22.43
C GLY A 122 -2.39 -8.44 21.54
N LYS A 123 -2.57 -8.72 20.25
CA LYS A 123 -1.49 -8.79 19.25
C LYS A 123 -1.44 -7.53 18.40
N PHE A 124 -0.33 -7.30 17.70
CA PHE A 124 -0.27 -6.23 16.73
C PHE A 124 -0.64 -6.68 15.32
N VAL A 125 -1.11 -5.71 14.52
CA VAL A 125 -1.26 -5.81 13.08
C VAL A 125 -0.55 -4.62 12.45
N MET A 126 0.26 -4.88 11.44
CA MET A 126 0.94 -3.88 10.61
C MET A 126 0.52 -4.08 9.16
N ILE A 127 0.19 -2.98 8.46
CA ILE A 127 -0.23 -3.02 7.04
C ILE A 127 0.90 -2.56 6.14
N GLY A 128 1.14 -3.28 5.06
CA GLY A 128 2.33 -3.22 4.21
C GLY A 128 2.46 -1.98 3.31
N TYR A 129 1.96 -0.80 3.69
CA TYR A 129 2.19 0.44 2.95
C TYR A 129 3.64 0.87 3.05
N GLN A 130 4.44 0.49 2.07
CA GLN A 130 5.90 0.52 2.07
C GLN A 130 6.50 1.87 2.49
N TRP A 131 5.97 2.99 1.98
CA TRP A 131 6.50 4.32 2.31
C TRP A 131 6.35 4.68 3.79
N SER A 132 5.31 4.19 4.47
CA SER A 132 5.15 4.42 5.92
C SER A 132 6.32 3.86 6.74
N TYR A 133 7.01 2.85 6.23
CA TYR A 133 8.17 2.25 6.92
C TYR A 133 9.50 2.91 6.56
N SER A 134 9.52 3.87 5.63
CA SER A 134 10.75 4.56 5.26
C SER A 134 11.17 5.57 6.31
N GLU A 135 12.48 5.69 6.53
CA GLU A 135 13.04 6.66 7.47
C GLU A 135 12.62 8.09 7.12
N GLY A 136 12.67 8.44 5.82
CA GLY A 136 12.33 9.79 5.38
C GLY A 136 10.89 10.18 5.69
N ILE A 137 9.92 9.28 5.47
CA ILE A 137 8.50 9.55 5.78
C ILE A 137 8.26 9.59 7.30
N GLN A 138 8.92 8.70 8.07
CA GLN A 138 8.82 8.70 9.53
C GLN A 138 9.36 10.01 10.14
N LEU A 139 10.53 10.46 9.69
CA LEU A 139 11.12 11.73 10.15
C LEU A 139 10.27 12.93 9.71
N LEU A 140 9.81 12.94 8.46
CA LEU A 140 8.94 14.02 7.95
C LEU A 140 7.63 14.10 8.74
N LYS A 141 6.95 12.97 8.97
CA LYS A 141 5.71 12.94 9.76
C LYS A 141 5.93 13.44 11.18
N LYS A 142 7.01 13.00 11.83
CA LYS A 142 7.38 13.47 13.15
C LYS A 142 7.59 14.99 13.20
N ASP A 143 8.25 15.56 12.18
CA ASP A 143 8.47 17.01 12.11
C ASP A 143 7.17 17.79 11.83
N ILE A 144 6.25 17.22 11.03
CA ILE A 144 4.91 17.78 10.81
C ILE A 144 4.12 17.81 12.12
N LEU A 145 4.07 16.69 12.84
CA LEU A 145 3.41 16.58 14.16
C LEU A 145 3.98 17.54 15.21
N ASN A 146 5.28 17.78 15.17
CA ASN A 146 5.95 18.74 16.04
C ASN A 146 5.74 20.22 15.62
N GLY A 147 4.94 20.49 14.57
CA GLY A 147 4.66 21.86 14.09
C GLY A 147 5.85 22.59 13.48
N ARG A 148 6.90 21.86 13.05
CA ARG A 148 8.12 22.44 12.49
C ARG A 148 7.84 23.35 11.30
N PHE A 149 6.87 22.99 10.45
CA PHE A 149 6.50 23.70 9.24
C PHE A 149 5.32 24.67 9.41
N GLY A 150 4.65 24.67 10.58
CA GLY A 150 3.35 25.29 10.77
C GLY A 150 2.22 24.42 10.21
N LYS A 151 1.04 25.00 10.04
CA LYS A 151 -0.14 24.28 9.57
C LYS A 151 0.04 23.82 8.11
N PRO A 152 -0.30 22.57 7.74
CA PRO A 152 -0.36 22.17 6.35
C PRO A 152 -1.52 22.88 5.65
N LEU A 153 -1.26 23.42 4.45
CA LEU A 153 -2.24 24.15 3.65
C LEU A 153 -2.78 23.26 2.53
N ARG A 154 -1.87 22.65 1.76
CA ARG A 154 -2.25 21.78 0.66
C ARG A 154 -1.14 20.81 0.29
N MET A 155 -1.53 19.67 -0.28
CA MET A 155 -0.62 18.67 -0.84
C MET A 155 -1.07 18.26 -2.22
N LYS A 156 -0.12 18.15 -3.14
CA LYS A 156 -0.31 17.50 -4.45
C LYS A 156 0.62 16.32 -4.60
N SER A 157 0.12 15.26 -5.26
CA SER A 157 0.90 14.07 -5.58
C SER A 157 0.52 13.53 -6.96
N LEU A 158 1.47 12.87 -7.62
CA LEU A 158 1.28 12.33 -8.96
C LEU A 158 2.08 11.03 -9.10
N CYS A 159 1.49 10.05 -9.80
CA CYS A 159 2.16 8.82 -10.19
C CYS A 159 1.59 8.32 -11.52
N LEU A 160 2.40 8.34 -12.57
CA LEU A 160 2.03 7.87 -13.91
C LEU A 160 2.89 6.67 -14.29
N TRP A 161 2.33 5.47 -14.13
CA TRP A 161 3.03 4.20 -14.36
C TRP A 161 2.41 3.41 -15.50
N PRO A 162 2.96 3.52 -16.73
CA PRO A 162 2.49 2.72 -17.86
C PRO A 162 2.44 1.23 -17.52
N ARG A 163 1.35 0.57 -17.92
CA ARG A 163 1.18 -0.88 -17.78
C ARG A 163 0.82 -1.50 -19.12
N ASP A 164 1.30 -2.70 -19.33
CA ASP A 164 0.99 -3.53 -20.50
C ASP A 164 -0.26 -4.40 -20.27
N LEU A 165 -0.69 -5.10 -21.31
CA LEU A 165 -1.83 -6.02 -21.24
C LEU A 165 -1.59 -7.16 -20.24
N ALA A 166 -0.35 -7.65 -20.11
CA ALA A 166 0.01 -8.73 -19.20
C ALA A 166 -0.23 -8.34 -17.74
N TYR A 167 -0.01 -7.07 -17.38
CA TYR A 167 -0.29 -6.56 -16.04
C TYR A 167 -1.77 -6.69 -15.67
N PHE A 168 -2.68 -6.41 -16.60
CA PHE A 168 -4.13 -6.50 -16.34
C PHE A 168 -4.64 -7.94 -16.35
N ALA A 169 -3.94 -8.85 -17.04
CA ALA A 169 -4.26 -10.27 -17.14
C ALA A 169 -3.47 -11.16 -16.15
N ARG A 170 -2.70 -10.58 -15.23
CA ARG A 170 -1.74 -11.29 -14.35
C ARG A 170 -2.37 -12.32 -13.39
N ASN A 171 -3.67 -12.18 -13.13
CA ASN A 171 -4.46 -13.09 -12.29
C ASN A 171 -5.97 -12.94 -12.60
N ASN A 172 -6.81 -13.75 -11.94
CA ASN A 172 -8.25 -13.79 -12.17
C ASN A 172 -9.06 -12.70 -11.45
N TRP A 173 -8.44 -11.89 -10.60
CA TRP A 173 -9.11 -10.82 -9.82
C TRP A 173 -8.63 -9.40 -10.18
N ALA A 174 -7.54 -9.26 -10.96
CA ALA A 174 -7.00 -7.95 -11.33
C ALA A 174 -8.02 -7.09 -12.07
N TYR A 175 -8.19 -5.85 -11.61
CA TYR A 175 -9.11 -4.85 -12.17
C TYR A 175 -10.57 -5.32 -12.25
N ARG A 176 -10.98 -6.17 -11.30
CA ARG A 176 -12.37 -6.63 -11.16
C ARG A 176 -12.99 -6.12 -9.87
N LYS A 177 -14.32 -6.00 -9.85
CA LYS A 177 -15.11 -5.73 -8.64
C LYS A 177 -15.23 -6.98 -7.76
N LYS A 178 -15.30 -8.15 -8.41
CA LYS A 178 -15.35 -9.47 -7.77
C LYS A 178 -14.42 -10.45 -8.46
N ASP A 179 -13.90 -11.41 -7.70
CA ASP A 179 -13.23 -12.57 -8.27
C ASP A 179 -14.25 -13.57 -8.88
N PRO A 180 -13.81 -14.65 -9.56
CA PRO A 180 -14.71 -15.66 -10.14
C PRO A 180 -15.56 -16.39 -9.10
N GLU A 181 -15.13 -16.45 -7.85
CA GLU A 181 -15.83 -17.09 -6.73
C GLU A 181 -16.87 -16.16 -6.09
N GLY A 182 -16.94 -14.90 -6.54
CA GLY A 182 -17.89 -13.89 -6.07
C GLY A 182 -17.42 -13.06 -4.88
N ASN A 183 -16.18 -13.23 -4.41
CA ASN A 183 -15.60 -12.41 -3.35
C ASN A 183 -15.40 -10.98 -3.84
N ILE A 184 -15.68 -10.00 -2.99
CA ILE A 184 -15.49 -8.58 -3.31
C ILE A 184 -14.01 -8.27 -3.26
N VAL A 185 -13.44 -7.81 -4.37
CA VAL A 185 -12.03 -7.43 -4.50
C VAL A 185 -11.86 -5.93 -4.71
N MET A 186 -12.72 -5.32 -5.55
CA MET A 186 -12.70 -3.90 -5.89
C MET A 186 -11.32 -3.42 -6.37
N ASP A 187 -10.60 -4.28 -7.14
CA ASP A 187 -9.26 -3.95 -7.60
C ASP A 187 -9.31 -2.88 -8.69
N ASN A 188 -8.60 -1.80 -8.47
CA ASN A 188 -8.46 -0.67 -9.37
C ASN A 188 -7.14 0.06 -9.11
N ILE A 189 -6.82 1.08 -9.90
CA ILE A 189 -5.55 1.81 -9.75
C ILE A 189 -5.38 2.39 -8.33
N PHE A 190 -6.44 2.93 -7.71
CA PHE A 190 -6.39 3.55 -6.37
C PHE A 190 -6.29 2.53 -5.23
N GLN A 191 -6.79 1.31 -5.43
CA GLN A 191 -6.68 0.21 -4.45
C GLN A 191 -5.40 -0.60 -4.61
N ASN A 192 -4.75 -0.55 -5.78
CA ASN A 192 -3.58 -1.38 -6.07
C ASN A 192 -2.29 -0.57 -6.20
N ALA A 193 -1.92 -0.17 -7.42
CA ALA A 193 -0.56 0.32 -7.69
C ALA A 193 -0.26 1.67 -7.03
N VAL A 194 -1.18 2.63 -7.11
CA VAL A 194 -0.96 3.97 -6.55
C VAL A 194 -1.52 4.13 -5.14
N SER A 195 -2.09 3.08 -4.56
CA SER A 195 -2.61 3.10 -3.18
C SER A 195 -1.56 3.49 -2.14
N HIS A 196 -0.29 3.16 -2.36
CA HIS A 196 0.81 3.57 -1.50
C HIS A 196 0.92 5.10 -1.38
N PHE A 197 0.75 5.81 -2.49
CA PHE A 197 0.92 7.25 -2.56
C PHE A 197 -0.32 7.98 -2.07
N ILE A 198 -1.51 7.42 -2.33
CA ILE A 198 -2.77 7.89 -1.75
C ILE A 198 -2.76 7.71 -0.23
N HIS A 199 -2.34 6.54 0.27
CA HIS A 199 -2.16 6.32 1.70
C HIS A 199 -1.19 7.33 2.31
N ASN A 200 -0.04 7.56 1.68
CA ASN A 200 0.95 8.53 2.14
C ASN A 200 0.38 9.96 2.24
N THR A 201 -0.53 10.33 1.32
CA THR A 201 -1.22 11.63 1.33
C THR A 201 -2.06 11.82 2.60
N PHE A 202 -2.69 10.77 3.12
CA PHE A 202 -3.44 10.82 4.38
C PHE A 202 -2.54 10.57 5.60
N TYR A 203 -1.57 9.67 5.48
CA TYR A 203 -0.70 9.26 6.57
C TYR A 203 0.13 10.40 7.14
N LEU A 204 0.67 11.27 6.28
CA LEU A 204 1.50 12.41 6.71
C LEU A 204 0.75 13.43 7.58
N PHE A 205 -0.58 13.47 7.50
CA PHE A 205 -1.40 14.46 8.24
C PHE A 205 -2.21 13.85 9.39
N GLY A 206 -2.02 12.57 9.71
CA GLY A 206 -2.65 11.99 10.90
C GLY A 206 -2.16 12.64 12.20
N ASP A 207 -3.00 12.65 13.23
CA ASP A 207 -2.75 13.32 14.53
C ASP A 207 -1.67 12.61 15.37
N THR A 208 -1.35 11.37 15.09
CA THR A 208 -0.30 10.57 15.73
C THR A 208 0.56 9.86 14.70
N MET A 209 1.66 9.27 15.12
CA MET A 209 2.49 8.45 14.23
C MET A 209 1.74 7.23 13.67
N GLU A 210 0.74 6.73 14.40
CA GLU A 210 -0.03 5.52 14.10
C GLU A 210 -1.38 5.79 13.42
N SER A 211 -1.70 7.06 13.09
CA SER A 211 -2.98 7.44 12.47
C SER A 211 -2.79 8.08 11.09
N SER A 212 -3.85 8.16 10.34
CA SER A 212 -3.98 8.93 9.10
C SER A 212 -5.16 9.89 9.19
N GLU A 213 -5.07 11.03 8.50
CA GLU A 213 -6.20 11.95 8.31
C GLU A 213 -7.23 11.34 7.35
N GLU A 214 -8.44 11.86 7.32
CA GLU A 214 -9.53 11.43 6.46
C GLU A 214 -9.99 12.57 5.53
N ALA A 215 -10.38 12.22 4.31
CA ALA A 215 -11.05 13.13 3.40
C ALA A 215 -12.52 13.28 3.80
N VAL A 216 -13.02 14.52 3.86
CA VAL A 216 -14.42 14.84 4.17
C VAL A 216 -15.19 15.38 2.95
N GLU A 217 -14.51 16.08 2.03
CA GLU A 217 -15.05 16.54 0.77
C GLU A 217 -14.18 15.96 -0.36
N ILE A 218 -14.82 15.35 -1.34
CA ILE A 218 -14.12 14.66 -2.44
C ILE A 218 -14.78 15.05 -3.76
N GLU A 219 -13.96 15.52 -4.69
CA GLU A 219 -14.26 15.63 -6.11
C GLU A 219 -13.28 14.72 -6.86
N ALA A 220 -13.79 13.88 -7.78
CA ALA A 220 -12.93 12.92 -8.47
C ALA A 220 -13.41 12.66 -9.90
N HIS A 221 -12.45 12.37 -10.76
CA HIS A 221 -12.65 11.85 -12.10
C HIS A 221 -11.93 10.51 -12.22
N ILE A 222 -12.63 9.51 -12.76
CA ILE A 222 -12.07 8.18 -13.05
C ILE A 222 -12.41 7.80 -14.48
N SER A 223 -11.57 7.02 -15.12
CA SER A 223 -11.83 6.49 -16.45
C SER A 223 -11.02 5.22 -16.72
N LYS A 224 -11.33 4.56 -17.85
CA LYS A 224 -10.62 3.38 -18.30
C LYS A 224 -10.35 3.41 -19.79
N ALA A 225 -9.13 3.06 -20.20
CA ALA A 225 -8.73 2.84 -21.57
C ALA A 225 -8.64 1.34 -21.87
N TYR A 226 -8.19 0.54 -20.92
CA TYR A 226 -8.19 -0.92 -21.04
C TYR A 226 -9.60 -1.49 -20.88
N PRO A 227 -9.88 -2.68 -21.46
CA PRO A 227 -11.17 -3.37 -21.31
C PRO A 227 -11.27 -4.05 -19.93
N VAL A 228 -11.20 -3.23 -18.88
CA VAL A 228 -11.29 -3.66 -17.48
C VAL A 228 -12.66 -3.35 -16.87
N GLU A 229 -13.02 -4.03 -15.79
CA GLU A 229 -14.29 -3.80 -15.12
C GLU A 229 -14.26 -2.48 -14.34
N THR A 230 -13.15 -2.18 -13.66
CA THR A 230 -12.95 -0.98 -12.84
C THR A 230 -12.27 0.15 -13.63
N TYR A 231 -11.28 0.85 -13.09
CA TYR A 231 -10.62 1.97 -13.75
C TYR A 231 -9.09 1.90 -13.64
N ASP A 232 -8.41 2.40 -14.68
CA ASP A 232 -6.95 2.43 -14.82
C ASP A 232 -6.37 3.85 -14.75
N THR A 233 -7.23 4.85 -14.67
CA THR A 233 -6.90 6.28 -14.63
C THR A 233 -7.82 6.99 -13.65
N GLY A 234 -7.27 7.90 -12.85
CA GLY A 234 -8.07 8.70 -11.94
C GLY A 234 -7.31 9.90 -11.39
N ALA A 235 -8.06 10.93 -11.05
CA ALA A 235 -7.60 12.10 -10.32
C ALA A 235 -8.63 12.51 -9.29
N PHE A 236 -8.19 13.13 -8.20
CA PHE A 236 -9.09 13.68 -7.21
C PHE A 236 -8.55 14.96 -6.58
N ARG A 237 -9.47 15.78 -6.12
CA ARG A 237 -9.29 16.86 -5.18
C ARG A 237 -10.12 16.56 -3.94
N ALA A 238 -9.54 16.71 -2.77
CA ALA A 238 -10.24 16.44 -1.52
C ALA A 238 -9.81 17.46 -0.44
N PHE A 239 -10.61 17.56 0.62
CA PHE A 239 -10.24 18.31 1.82
C PHE A 239 -10.27 17.39 3.02
N THR A 240 -9.30 17.56 3.91
CA THR A 240 -9.29 16.87 5.21
C THR A 240 -10.18 17.62 6.22
N LYS A 241 -10.48 16.98 7.36
CA LYS A 241 -11.20 17.63 8.47
C LYS A 241 -10.49 18.90 8.97
N ALA A 242 -9.14 18.90 8.93
CA ALA A 242 -8.32 20.06 9.31
C ALA A 242 -8.28 21.16 8.23
N GLY A 243 -8.93 20.96 7.08
CA GLY A 243 -8.99 21.90 5.95
C GLY A 243 -7.77 21.86 5.04
N THR A 244 -6.92 20.85 5.11
CA THR A 244 -5.81 20.66 4.17
C THR A 244 -6.35 20.19 2.82
N GLU A 245 -6.01 20.91 1.75
CA GLU A 245 -6.41 20.56 0.39
C GLU A 245 -5.47 19.50 -0.19
N LEU A 246 -6.04 18.43 -0.78
CA LEU A 246 -5.32 17.30 -1.35
C LEU A 246 -5.64 17.19 -2.84
N LEU A 247 -4.60 17.01 -3.68
CA LEU A 247 -4.73 16.79 -5.12
C LEU A 247 -3.88 15.60 -5.52
N PHE A 248 -4.47 14.67 -6.29
CA PHE A 248 -3.77 13.48 -6.74
C PHE A 248 -4.08 13.14 -8.20
N TYR A 249 -3.06 12.68 -8.93
CA TYR A 249 -3.16 12.13 -10.27
C TYR A 249 -2.52 10.75 -10.34
N GLY A 250 -3.23 9.77 -10.90
CA GLY A 250 -2.73 8.42 -11.14
C GLY A 250 -3.22 7.84 -12.45
N SER A 251 -2.31 7.26 -13.25
CA SER A 251 -2.70 6.59 -14.50
C SER A 251 -1.78 5.42 -14.84
N HIS A 252 -2.36 4.38 -15.47
CA HIS A 252 -1.66 3.26 -16.10
C HIS A 252 -1.58 3.36 -17.62
N VAL A 253 -2.15 4.42 -18.17
CA VAL A 253 -2.16 4.69 -19.62
C VAL A 253 -1.50 6.02 -20.00
N PRO A 254 -0.47 6.49 -19.28
CA PRO A 254 0.30 7.62 -19.75
C PRO A 254 1.20 7.22 -20.90
N GLU A 255 1.63 8.19 -21.70
CA GLU A 255 2.65 7.98 -22.73
C GLU A 255 4.03 7.75 -22.09
N LYS A 256 4.37 8.54 -21.06
CA LYS A 256 5.67 8.50 -20.38
C LYS A 256 5.50 8.08 -18.92
N ARG A 257 6.49 7.35 -18.41
CA ARG A 257 6.56 7.03 -16.99
C ARG A 257 6.99 8.26 -16.19
N ILE A 258 6.20 8.60 -15.16
CA ILE A 258 6.57 9.56 -14.13
C ILE A 258 6.45 8.86 -12.79
N ASP A 259 7.60 8.72 -12.12
CA ASP A 259 7.66 8.08 -10.82
C ASP A 259 6.99 8.95 -9.75
N PRO A 260 6.56 8.37 -8.62
CA PRO A 260 5.81 9.09 -7.60
C PRO A 260 6.52 10.35 -7.12
N CYS A 261 5.78 11.43 -7.05
CA CYS A 261 6.24 12.70 -6.52
C CYS A 261 5.15 13.36 -5.70
N PHE A 262 5.55 14.27 -4.81
CA PHE A 262 4.61 15.08 -4.06
C PHE A 262 5.21 16.43 -3.66
N ARG A 263 4.34 17.41 -3.40
CA ARG A 263 4.67 18.69 -2.78
C ARG A 263 3.61 19.04 -1.75
N ILE A 264 4.08 19.39 -0.55
CA ILE A 264 3.27 19.86 0.57
C ILE A 264 3.61 21.31 0.83
N GLU A 265 2.62 22.19 0.84
CA GLU A 265 2.76 23.59 1.21
C GLU A 265 2.25 23.80 2.64
N PHE A 266 3.02 24.51 3.44
CA PHE A 266 2.76 24.83 4.82
C PHE A 266 2.81 26.36 5.03
N GLU A 267 2.34 26.83 6.18
CA GLU A 267 2.43 28.26 6.54
C GLU A 267 3.86 28.81 6.50
N LYS A 268 4.87 27.99 6.82
CA LYS A 268 6.27 28.43 6.96
C LYS A 268 7.16 28.02 5.77
N GLY A 269 6.62 27.33 4.77
CA GLY A 269 7.42 26.86 3.63
C GLY A 269 6.82 25.66 2.92
N PHE A 270 7.67 24.78 2.39
CA PHE A 270 7.19 23.59 1.68
C PHE A 270 8.15 22.40 1.83
N VAL A 271 7.59 21.21 1.57
CA VAL A 271 8.34 19.95 1.46
C VAL A 271 8.03 19.32 0.12
N GLU A 272 9.03 18.79 -0.57
CA GLU A 272 8.90 18.27 -1.92
C GLU A 272 9.74 17.01 -2.15
N LEU A 273 9.14 16.03 -2.81
CA LEU A 273 9.81 14.89 -3.42
C LEU A 273 9.60 15.00 -4.94
N GLU A 274 10.66 15.27 -5.68
CA GLU A 274 10.64 15.23 -7.15
C GLU A 274 10.76 13.78 -7.66
N PRO A 275 10.26 13.50 -8.88
CA PRO A 275 10.39 12.16 -9.48
C PRO A 275 11.86 11.72 -9.51
N ARG A 276 12.13 10.49 -9.06
CA ARG A 276 13.47 9.89 -9.00
C ARG A 276 14.48 10.60 -8.09
N SER A 277 14.04 11.55 -7.28
CA SER A 277 14.91 12.15 -6.28
C SER A 277 15.33 11.12 -5.23
N ASN A 278 16.59 11.21 -4.79
CA ASN A 278 17.10 10.39 -3.70
C ASN A 278 16.83 10.99 -2.30
N GLN A 279 16.12 12.11 -2.24
CA GLN A 279 15.79 12.80 -0.98
C GLN A 279 14.50 13.61 -1.10
N ILE A 280 13.86 13.80 0.05
CA ILE A 280 12.75 14.74 0.23
C ILE A 280 13.36 16.07 0.67
N VAL A 281 13.16 17.14 -0.09
CA VAL A 281 13.69 18.48 0.22
C VAL A 281 12.66 19.26 1.04
N ALA A 282 13.12 19.93 2.09
CA ALA A 282 12.32 20.81 2.92
C ALA A 282 12.88 22.23 2.93
N LYS A 283 12.01 23.21 2.69
CA LYS A 283 12.35 24.65 2.70
C LYS A 283 11.43 25.38 3.67
N ILE A 284 12.04 26.09 4.61
CA ILE A 284 11.35 26.93 5.59
C ILE A 284 11.86 28.36 5.40
N SER A 285 10.94 29.32 5.30
CA SER A 285 11.28 30.74 5.14
C SER A 285 12.26 31.20 6.21
N GLY A 286 13.35 31.85 5.79
CA GLY A 286 14.40 32.35 6.69
C GLY A 286 15.32 31.28 7.30
N LYS A 287 15.23 30.02 6.88
CA LYS A 287 16.12 28.93 7.31
C LYS A 287 16.88 28.31 6.15
N ARG A 288 17.99 27.65 6.44
CA ARG A 288 18.71 26.84 5.45
C ARG A 288 17.87 25.64 5.05
N ASP A 289 17.86 25.31 3.76
CA ASP A 289 17.24 24.10 3.20
C ASP A 289 17.84 22.84 3.86
N PHE A 290 17.00 21.83 4.07
CA PHE A 290 17.42 20.53 4.59
C PHE A 290 16.62 19.42 3.90
N SER A 291 17.03 18.18 4.11
CA SER A 291 16.38 17.04 3.44
C SER A 291 16.23 15.84 4.33
N TYR A 292 15.30 14.97 3.97
CA TYR A 292 15.13 13.63 4.51
C TYR A 292 15.52 12.60 3.42
N PRO A 293 15.89 11.37 3.82
CA PRO A 293 16.10 10.30 2.84
C PRO A 293 14.87 10.09 1.94
N SER A 294 15.08 9.68 0.69
CA SER A 294 13.97 9.27 -0.19
C SER A 294 13.14 8.15 0.46
N PRO A 295 11.81 8.13 0.25
CA PRO A 295 10.97 7.04 0.73
C PRO A 295 11.40 5.67 0.19
N ASP A 296 12.03 5.64 -0.98
CA ASP A 296 12.52 4.42 -1.64
C ASP A 296 13.96 4.04 -1.24
N SER A 297 14.61 4.86 -0.37
CA SER A 297 15.94 4.54 0.15
C SER A 297 15.89 3.41 1.19
N GLY A 298 16.97 2.62 1.25
CA GLY A 298 17.11 1.52 2.18
C GLY A 298 16.43 0.23 1.72
N HIS A 299 16.26 -0.71 2.64
CA HIS A 299 15.78 -2.05 2.30
C HIS A 299 14.29 -2.06 1.95
N GLN A 300 13.93 -2.62 0.80
CA GLN A 300 12.54 -2.68 0.31
C GLN A 300 11.59 -3.42 1.28
N PHE A 301 12.10 -4.44 1.97
CA PHE A 301 11.35 -5.24 2.95
C PHE A 301 11.64 -4.83 4.40
N ARG A 302 12.05 -3.57 4.66
CA ARG A 302 12.22 -3.03 6.01
C ARG A 302 11.05 -3.34 6.95
N LYS A 303 9.83 -3.36 6.43
CA LYS A 303 8.62 -3.72 7.18
C LYS A 303 8.68 -5.13 7.81
N LEU A 304 9.32 -6.11 7.15
CA LEU A 304 9.53 -7.45 7.72
C LEU A 304 10.47 -7.39 8.93
N PHE A 305 11.60 -6.71 8.81
CA PHE A 305 12.56 -6.58 9.92
C PHE A 305 11.95 -5.85 11.12
N ILE A 306 11.14 -4.80 10.86
CA ILE A 306 10.41 -4.08 11.91
C ILE A 306 9.36 -4.98 12.56
N ALA A 307 8.60 -5.75 11.79
CA ALA A 307 7.60 -6.67 12.33
C ALA A 307 8.24 -7.77 13.20
N ILE A 308 9.36 -8.36 12.78
CA ILE A 308 10.13 -9.34 13.55
C ILE A 308 10.58 -8.72 14.90
N ASN A 309 11.13 -7.51 14.87
CA ASN A 309 11.57 -6.84 16.10
C ASN A 309 10.41 -6.58 17.06
N ASN A 310 9.24 -6.17 16.55
CA ASN A 310 8.05 -5.88 17.34
C ASN A 310 7.45 -7.11 18.03
N VAL A 311 7.69 -8.34 17.57
CA VAL A 311 7.22 -9.56 18.26
C VAL A 311 7.73 -9.61 19.69
N ASN A 312 8.98 -9.24 19.92
CA ASN A 312 9.59 -9.26 21.25
C ASN A 312 9.45 -7.94 22.01
N LYS A 313 9.30 -6.82 21.30
CA LYS A 313 9.22 -5.47 21.86
C LYS A 313 8.29 -4.60 21.01
N PRO A 314 6.98 -4.64 21.26
CA PRO A 314 5.97 -3.95 20.43
C PRO A 314 5.91 -2.43 20.75
N ASP A 315 7.02 -1.73 20.60
CA ASP A 315 7.17 -0.29 20.89
C ASP A 315 7.20 0.60 19.62
N ASN A 316 7.15 0.01 18.43
CA ASN A 316 7.20 0.72 17.16
C ASN A 316 6.26 0.09 16.11
N ILE A 317 4.96 0.11 16.40
CA ILE A 317 3.95 -0.42 15.47
C ILE A 317 3.68 0.61 14.37
N ILE A 318 4.38 0.49 13.26
CA ILE A 318 4.20 1.37 12.10
C ILE A 318 3.01 0.89 11.26
N CYS A 319 2.21 1.85 10.77
CA CYS A 319 1.06 1.61 9.91
C CYS A 319 0.11 0.53 10.43
N PRO A 320 -0.44 0.68 11.67
CA PRO A 320 -1.52 -0.19 12.15
C PRO A 320 -2.78 -0.02 11.28
N PRO A 321 -3.82 -0.86 11.45
CA PRO A 321 -5.06 -0.74 10.71
C PRO A 321 -5.68 0.66 10.75
N GLU A 322 -5.56 1.40 11.84
CA GLU A 322 -6.05 2.78 12.00
C GLU A 322 -5.35 3.77 11.06
N ALA A 323 -4.08 3.55 10.74
CA ALA A 323 -3.40 4.34 9.73
C ALA A 323 -3.81 3.94 8.31
N ALA A 324 -4.10 2.67 8.08
CA ALA A 324 -4.41 2.13 6.75
C ALA A 324 -5.87 2.36 6.32
N ILE A 325 -6.81 2.42 7.28
CA ILE A 325 -8.26 2.46 6.99
C ILE A 325 -8.68 3.72 6.20
N SER A 326 -8.00 4.85 6.36
CA SER A 326 -8.33 6.11 5.66
C SER A 326 -8.24 5.94 4.14
N GLN A 327 -7.25 5.18 3.63
CA GLN A 327 -7.13 4.87 2.22
C GLN A 327 -8.31 4.00 1.73
N THR A 328 -8.72 2.98 2.51
CA THR A 328 -9.89 2.14 2.17
C THR A 328 -11.19 2.94 2.19
N LYS A 329 -11.40 3.79 3.21
CA LYS A 329 -12.55 4.72 3.27
C LYS A 329 -12.61 5.62 2.04
N PHE A 330 -11.47 6.20 1.68
CA PHE A 330 -11.35 7.06 0.51
C PHE A 330 -11.68 6.30 -0.79
N ALA A 331 -11.11 5.13 -1.01
CA ALA A 331 -11.36 4.33 -2.21
C ALA A 331 -12.84 3.90 -2.33
N ASN A 332 -13.47 3.51 -1.21
CA ASN A 332 -14.91 3.20 -1.19
C ASN A 332 -15.78 4.46 -1.45
N ALA A 333 -15.35 5.63 -1.00
CA ALA A 333 -16.04 6.89 -1.30
C ALA A 333 -15.96 7.22 -2.81
N ILE A 334 -14.81 7.02 -3.46
CA ILE A 334 -14.67 7.19 -4.91
C ILE A 334 -15.61 6.25 -5.69
N GLU A 335 -15.64 4.96 -5.35
CA GLU A 335 -16.54 3.99 -5.98
C GLU A 335 -18.02 4.43 -5.85
N LYS A 336 -18.42 4.90 -4.68
CA LYS A 336 -19.77 5.40 -4.44
C LYS A 336 -20.07 6.70 -5.20
N LEU A 337 -19.10 7.61 -5.28
CA LEU A 337 -19.25 8.93 -5.90
C LEU A 337 -19.30 8.82 -7.42
N CYS A 338 -18.39 8.08 -8.01
CA CYS A 338 -18.19 8.03 -9.46
C CYS A 338 -18.99 6.92 -10.15
N GLY A 339 -19.34 5.85 -9.43
CA GLY A 339 -20.00 4.67 -10.03
C GLY A 339 -19.13 3.96 -11.06
N ASP A 340 -19.70 3.57 -12.19
CA ASP A 340 -18.97 2.91 -13.25
C ASP A 340 -18.08 3.89 -14.03
N ALA A 341 -16.81 3.54 -14.16
CA ALA A 341 -15.84 4.37 -14.86
C ALA A 341 -16.15 4.48 -16.34
N PRO A 342 -16.28 5.69 -16.92
CA PRO A 342 -16.48 5.88 -18.34
C PRO A 342 -15.25 5.39 -19.12
N LYS A 343 -15.50 4.85 -20.31
CA LYS A 343 -14.44 4.52 -21.26
C LYS A 343 -13.88 5.81 -21.86
N ILE A 344 -12.55 5.92 -21.93
CA ILE A 344 -11.88 6.97 -22.69
C ILE A 344 -12.20 6.80 -24.17
N ARG A 345 -12.44 7.89 -24.88
CA ARG A 345 -12.81 7.87 -26.30
C ARG A 345 -11.71 7.22 -27.13
N ASP A 346 -12.13 6.36 -28.07
CA ASP A 346 -11.20 5.55 -28.88
C ASP A 346 -10.20 6.39 -29.70
N GLU A 347 -10.60 7.59 -30.14
CA GLU A 347 -9.72 8.52 -30.87
C GLU A 347 -8.59 9.10 -30.04
N GLN A 348 -8.70 9.08 -28.71
CA GLN A 348 -7.65 9.49 -27.78
C GLN A 348 -6.69 8.35 -27.42
N ILE A 349 -7.08 7.09 -27.68
CA ILE A 349 -6.30 5.91 -27.32
C ILE A 349 -5.36 5.52 -28.47
N VAL A 350 -4.08 5.49 -28.16
CA VAL A 350 -3.05 4.96 -29.05
C VAL A 350 -2.74 3.52 -28.65
N LYS A 351 -2.81 2.59 -29.61
CA LYS A 351 -2.49 1.17 -29.43
C LYS A 351 -1.10 0.90 -29.98
N THR A 352 -0.25 0.32 -29.17
CA THR A 352 1.05 -0.22 -29.58
C THR A 352 1.02 -1.74 -29.49
N THR A 353 2.10 -2.41 -29.88
CA THR A 353 2.25 -3.86 -29.72
C THR A 353 2.28 -4.30 -28.25
N GLU A 354 2.68 -3.42 -27.34
CA GLU A 354 2.90 -3.77 -25.94
C GLU A 354 1.78 -3.24 -25.02
N ARG A 355 1.27 -2.03 -25.27
CA ARG A 355 0.35 -1.35 -24.37
C ARG A 355 -0.56 -0.33 -25.04
N LEU A 356 -1.56 0.14 -24.29
CA LEU A 356 -2.34 1.33 -24.61
C LEU A 356 -1.76 2.56 -23.92
N PHE A 357 -1.90 3.74 -24.55
CA PHE A 357 -1.73 5.01 -23.86
C PHE A 357 -2.72 6.06 -24.39
N VAL A 358 -2.98 7.07 -23.59
CA VAL A 358 -3.91 8.17 -23.93
C VAL A 358 -3.09 9.40 -24.34
N LYS A 359 -3.29 9.85 -25.58
CA LYS A 359 -2.56 10.97 -26.17
C LYS A 359 -2.80 12.26 -25.38
N GLY A 360 -1.73 12.91 -24.95
CA GLY A 360 -1.76 14.20 -24.25
C GLY A 360 -2.19 14.11 -22.77
N LEU A 361 -2.43 12.93 -22.23
CA LEU A 361 -2.83 12.75 -20.83
C LEU A 361 -1.72 13.22 -19.87
N ASP A 362 -0.48 12.91 -20.18
CA ASP A 362 0.70 13.29 -19.38
C ASP A 362 0.79 14.81 -19.20
N ASP A 363 0.72 15.54 -20.34
CA ASP A 363 0.82 17.00 -20.33
C ASP A 363 -0.35 17.64 -19.58
N LEU A 364 -1.55 17.09 -19.72
CA LEU A 364 -2.73 17.53 -19.01
C LEU A 364 -2.59 17.33 -17.49
N PHE A 365 -2.16 16.13 -17.06
CA PHE A 365 -1.98 15.84 -15.64
C PHE A 365 -0.81 16.64 -15.03
N LEU A 366 0.28 16.80 -15.76
CA LEU A 366 1.40 17.65 -15.32
C LEU A 366 1.01 19.14 -15.23
N SER A 367 0.17 19.63 -16.14
CA SER A 367 -0.38 20.99 -16.04
C SER A 367 -1.26 21.13 -14.80
N GLY A 368 -2.22 20.22 -14.60
CA GLY A 368 -3.06 20.19 -13.41
C GLY A 368 -2.25 20.11 -12.12
N TYR A 369 -1.24 19.23 -12.08
CA TYR A 369 -0.32 19.11 -10.95
C TYR A 369 0.44 20.43 -10.70
N ARG A 370 1.02 21.05 -11.74
CA ARG A 370 1.74 22.32 -11.62
C ARG A 370 0.84 23.40 -11.07
N ASP A 371 -0.35 23.56 -11.64
CA ASP A 371 -1.27 24.67 -11.37
C ASP A 371 -2.18 24.41 -10.14
N PHE A 372 -2.02 23.26 -9.48
CA PHE A 372 -2.83 22.79 -8.36
C PHE A 372 -4.33 22.78 -8.69
N LYS A 373 -4.69 22.20 -9.81
CA LYS A 373 -6.07 22.22 -10.32
C LYS A 373 -6.50 20.84 -10.77
N LEU A 374 -7.63 20.34 -10.24
CA LEU A 374 -8.24 19.12 -10.77
C LEU A 374 -8.64 19.35 -12.23
N VAL A 375 -8.16 18.50 -13.12
CA VAL A 375 -8.48 18.54 -14.56
C VAL A 375 -9.41 17.40 -14.94
N ASN A 376 -10.17 17.61 -16.00
CA ASN A 376 -11.01 16.61 -16.63
C ASN A 376 -10.45 16.24 -18.01
N TRP A 377 -10.61 14.99 -18.46
CA TRP A 377 -10.03 14.46 -19.71
C TRP A 377 -11.00 13.59 -20.50
#